data_30f921703dd18cb138a9f2363fceddb4
#
_entry.id   30f921703dd18cb138a9f2363fceddb4
#
_cell.length_a   1.000
_cell.length_b   1.000
_cell.length_c   1.000
_cell.angle_alpha   90.00
_cell.angle_beta   90.00
_cell.angle_gamma   90.00
#
_symmetry.space_group_name_H-M   'P 1'
#
loop_
_entity.id
_entity.type
_entity.pdbx_description
1 polymer ?
#
loop_
_entity_poly.entity_id
_entity_poly.type
_entity_poly.pdbx_seq_one_letter_code
_entity_poly.pdbx_strand_id
1 'polypeptide(L)'
;MPCTTPPPLAEQMNSRPVIGPINLVPSALMVEYYCTAGFDFVWVDMEHGPHTIDSLATAVPICIGRGVTPIVRVPGVLDWSVKWVL
;
A
#
# COMPACT_ATOMS: atom_id res chain seq x y z
N MET A 1 -21.01 -0.35 -2.77
CA MET A 1 -20.30 -1.64 -2.72
C MET A 1 -19.57 -1.77 -1.40
N PRO A 2 -19.72 -2.88 -0.73
CA PRO A 2 -18.94 -3.07 0.49
C PRO A 2 -17.47 -3.15 0.17
N CYS A 3 -16.66 -2.53 1.00
CA CYS A 3 -15.21 -2.68 0.94
C CYS A 3 -14.86 -4.09 1.38
N THR A 4 -14.18 -4.83 0.53
CA THR A 4 -13.67 -6.15 0.88
C THR A 4 -12.18 -6.04 1.15
N THR A 5 -11.78 -6.50 2.32
CA THR A 5 -10.34 -6.60 2.63
C THR A 5 -9.73 -7.64 1.68
N PRO A 6 -8.62 -7.33 1.01
CA PRO A 6 -7.97 -8.31 0.15
C PRO A 6 -7.47 -9.49 0.98
N PRO A 7 -7.40 -10.71 0.41
CA PRO A 7 -6.80 -11.84 1.10
C PRO A 7 -5.32 -11.54 1.41
N PRO A 8 -4.75 -12.18 2.44
CA PRO A 8 -3.33 -11.98 2.76
C PRO A 8 -2.44 -12.22 1.55
N LEU A 9 -1.45 -11.36 1.36
CA LEU A 9 -0.57 -11.41 0.21
C LEU A 9 0.18 -12.76 0.15
N ALA A 10 0.62 -13.27 1.30
CA ALA A 10 1.27 -14.57 1.39
C ALA A 10 0.39 -15.69 0.86
N GLU A 11 -0.91 -15.63 1.11
CA GLU A 11 -1.87 -16.60 0.62
C GLU A 11 -2.02 -16.51 -0.91
N GLN A 12 -2.07 -15.30 -1.44
CA GLN A 12 -2.12 -15.09 -2.88
C GLN A 12 -0.88 -15.64 -3.58
N MET A 13 0.30 -15.47 -2.97
CA MET A 13 1.57 -15.95 -3.51
C MET A 13 1.65 -17.48 -3.60
N ASN A 14 0.87 -18.21 -2.82
CA ASN A 14 0.82 -19.67 -2.92
C ASN A 14 0.16 -20.14 -4.22
N SER A 15 -0.68 -19.33 -4.83
CA SER A 15 -1.42 -19.68 -6.04
C SER A 15 -0.79 -19.15 -7.32
N ARG A 16 -0.10 -18.00 -7.22
CA ARG A 16 0.44 -17.31 -8.40
C ARG A 16 1.46 -16.25 -7.99
N PRO A 17 2.30 -15.80 -8.93
CA PRO A 17 3.12 -14.61 -8.68
C PRO A 17 2.23 -13.40 -8.41
N VAL A 18 2.67 -12.52 -7.53
CA VAL A 18 2.00 -11.25 -7.26
C VAL A 18 2.84 -10.11 -7.81
N ILE A 19 2.18 -9.11 -8.37
CA ILE A 19 2.84 -7.98 -9.02
C ILE A 19 2.23 -6.69 -8.52
N GLY A 20 3.07 -5.72 -8.22
CA GLY A 20 2.61 -4.40 -7.82
C GLY A 20 3.68 -3.34 -8.04
N PRO A 21 3.29 -2.06 -8.10
CA PRO A 21 4.21 -0.95 -8.29
C PRO A 21 4.84 -0.51 -6.98
N ILE A 22 5.97 0.18 -7.08
CA ILE A 22 6.53 0.95 -5.98
C ILE A 22 6.08 2.40 -6.16
N ASN A 23 5.26 2.89 -5.25
CA ASN A 23 4.74 4.25 -5.31
C ASN A 23 5.64 5.20 -4.52
N LEU A 24 6.28 6.11 -5.23
CA LEU A 24 7.12 7.15 -4.64
C LEU A 24 6.44 8.51 -4.63
N VAL A 25 5.27 8.62 -5.23
CA VAL A 25 4.54 9.89 -5.36
C VAL A 25 3.38 9.94 -4.37
N PRO A 26 3.34 10.91 -3.43
CA PRO A 26 2.28 10.99 -2.44
C PRO A 26 1.01 11.65 -3.02
N SER A 27 0.47 11.07 -4.07
CA SER A 27 -0.72 11.55 -4.76
C SER A 27 -1.82 10.50 -4.63
N ALA A 28 -2.97 10.90 -4.08
CA ALA A 28 -4.13 10.02 -3.98
C ALA A 28 -4.57 9.52 -5.35
N LEU A 29 -4.52 10.39 -6.35
CA LEU A 29 -4.91 10.02 -7.71
C LEU A 29 -3.99 8.94 -8.28
N MET A 30 -2.70 9.04 -8.04
CA MET A 30 -1.73 8.04 -8.50
C MET A 30 -1.98 6.68 -7.85
N VAL A 31 -2.27 6.67 -6.55
CA VAL A 31 -2.60 5.43 -5.84
C VAL A 31 -3.88 4.82 -6.41
N GLU A 32 -4.88 5.62 -6.70
CA GLU A 32 -6.11 5.13 -7.33
C GLU A 32 -5.85 4.52 -8.71
N TYR A 33 -5.01 5.14 -9.51
CA TYR A 33 -4.63 4.59 -10.81
C TYR A 33 -3.97 3.23 -10.67
N TYR A 34 -3.05 3.08 -9.72
CA TYR A 34 -2.41 1.78 -9.48
C TYR A 34 -3.44 0.73 -9.07
N CYS A 35 -4.38 1.12 -8.20
CA CYS A 35 -5.40 0.17 -7.73
C CYS A 35 -6.34 -0.27 -8.85
N THR A 36 -6.63 0.60 -9.82
CA THR A 36 -7.50 0.26 -10.94
C THR A 36 -6.78 -0.49 -12.06
N ALA A 37 -5.44 -0.51 -12.05
CA ALA A 37 -4.65 -1.16 -13.08
C ALA A 37 -4.56 -2.68 -12.95
N GLY A 38 -5.09 -3.27 -11.88
CA GLY A 38 -5.11 -4.71 -11.68
C GLY A 38 -3.91 -5.27 -10.94
N PHE A 39 -3.14 -4.43 -10.26
CA PHE A 39 -2.03 -4.88 -9.43
C PHE A 39 -2.52 -5.56 -8.17
N ASP A 40 -1.72 -6.50 -7.65
CA ASP A 40 -2.04 -7.24 -6.43
C ASP A 40 -1.75 -6.44 -5.18
N PHE A 41 -0.76 -5.56 -5.24
CA PHE A 41 -0.38 -4.70 -4.14
C PHE A 41 0.12 -3.35 -4.65
N VAL A 42 0.20 -2.38 -3.74
CA VAL A 42 0.88 -1.11 -3.97
C VAL A 42 1.89 -0.92 -2.85
N TRP A 43 3.14 -0.75 -3.21
CA TRP A 43 4.23 -0.53 -2.26
C TRP A 43 4.39 0.97 -2.05
N VAL A 44 4.07 1.43 -0.85
CA VAL A 44 4.19 2.85 -0.49
C VAL A 44 5.50 3.04 0.26
N ASP A 45 6.43 3.78 -0.32
CA ASP A 45 7.79 3.91 0.20
C ASP A 45 7.96 5.21 0.98
N MET A 46 8.12 5.10 2.30
CA MET A 46 8.43 6.24 3.17
C MET A 46 9.92 6.47 3.29
N GLU A 47 10.75 5.49 2.93
CA GLU A 47 12.20 5.59 3.10
C GLU A 47 12.86 6.36 1.96
N HIS A 48 12.53 6.01 0.73
CA HIS A 48 13.13 6.58 -0.46
C HIS A 48 12.22 7.55 -1.22
N GLY A 49 10.98 7.66 -0.78
CA GLY A 49 10.01 8.57 -1.38
C GLY A 49 9.54 9.63 -0.39
N PRO A 50 8.82 10.66 -0.88
CA PRO A 50 8.33 11.75 -0.04
C PRO A 50 7.06 11.41 0.75
N HIS A 51 6.71 10.15 0.91
CA HIS A 51 5.55 9.75 1.69
C HIS A 51 5.75 10.05 3.17
N THR A 52 4.68 10.52 3.80
CA THR A 52 4.61 10.84 5.22
C THR A 52 3.48 10.05 5.86
N ILE A 53 3.35 10.16 7.19
CA ILE A 53 2.20 9.56 7.89
C ILE A 53 0.89 10.12 7.32
N ASP A 54 0.85 11.41 6.99
CA ASP A 54 -0.34 12.02 6.40
C ASP A 54 -0.69 11.44 5.04
N SER A 55 0.31 11.21 4.19
CA SER A 55 0.06 10.61 2.88
C SER A 55 -0.39 9.15 3.00
N LEU A 56 0.10 8.42 3.99
CA LEU A 56 -0.37 7.06 4.26
C LEU A 56 -1.83 7.03 4.70
N ALA A 57 -2.26 8.02 5.47
CA ALA A 57 -3.65 8.13 5.91
C ALA A 57 -4.62 8.22 4.74
N THR A 58 -4.14 8.64 3.56
CA THR A 58 -4.92 8.66 2.33
C THR A 58 -4.68 7.40 1.49
N ALA A 59 -3.43 7.01 1.30
CA ALA A 59 -3.06 5.93 0.41
C ALA A 59 -3.57 4.56 0.88
N VAL A 60 -3.43 4.26 2.16
CA VAL A 60 -3.80 2.94 2.70
C VAL A 60 -5.31 2.68 2.58
N PRO A 61 -6.20 3.59 2.99
CA PRO A 61 -7.63 3.37 2.80
C PRO A 61 -8.05 3.23 1.33
N ILE A 62 -7.40 3.94 0.42
CA ILE A 62 -7.70 3.80 -1.02
C ILE A 62 -7.39 2.38 -1.49
N CYS A 63 -6.23 1.85 -1.13
CA CYS A 63 -5.87 0.48 -1.50
C CYS A 63 -6.86 -0.53 -0.94
N ILE A 64 -7.16 -0.45 0.33
CA ILE A 64 -8.07 -1.38 1.00
C ILE A 64 -9.46 -1.28 0.40
N GLY A 65 -9.96 -0.08 0.15
CA GLY A 65 -11.27 0.14 -0.46
C GLY A 65 -11.37 -0.41 -1.88
N ARG A 66 -10.27 -0.58 -2.56
CA ARG A 66 -10.22 -1.17 -3.91
C ARG A 66 -9.84 -2.65 -3.91
N GLY A 67 -9.65 -3.26 -2.74
CA GLY A 67 -9.27 -4.66 -2.63
C GLY A 67 -7.82 -4.94 -2.99
N VAL A 68 -6.95 -3.93 -2.89
CA VAL A 68 -5.53 -4.03 -3.19
C VAL A 68 -4.74 -3.94 -1.88
N THR A 69 -3.74 -4.80 -1.72
CA THR A 69 -2.95 -4.85 -0.49
C THR A 69 -1.94 -3.69 -0.47
N PRO A 70 -1.97 -2.82 0.54
CA PRO A 70 -0.91 -1.83 0.72
C PRO A 70 0.28 -2.45 1.45
N ILE A 71 1.48 -2.20 0.95
CA ILE A 71 2.73 -2.55 1.63
C ILE A 71 3.45 -1.23 1.91
N VAL A 72 3.84 -1.01 3.15
CA VAL A 72 4.49 0.23 3.56
C VAL A 72 5.91 -0.05 3.98
N ARG A 73 6.88 0.61 3.33
CA ARG A 73 8.26 0.60 3.78
C ARG A 73 8.48 1.79 4.71
N VAL A 74 8.77 1.50 5.99
CA VAL A 74 9.05 2.54 6.97
C VAL A 74 10.50 3.03 6.86
N PRO A 75 10.80 4.27 7.30
CA PRO A 75 12.15 4.82 7.16
C PRO A 75 13.20 4.16 8.05
N GLY A 76 12.81 3.25 8.91
CA GLY A 76 13.72 2.49 9.76
C GLY A 76 12.93 1.59 10.69
N VAL A 77 13.63 0.80 11.51
CA VAL A 77 13.00 -0.07 12.51
C VAL A 77 12.93 0.62 13.87
N LEU A 78 12.76 1.92 13.88
CA LEU A 78 12.54 2.69 15.11
C LEU A 78 11.10 2.50 15.59
N ASP A 79 10.93 2.35 16.89
CA ASP A 79 9.62 2.11 17.49
C ASP A 79 8.55 3.11 17.01
N TRP A 80 8.91 4.38 16.91
CA TRP A 80 7.93 5.40 16.53
C TRP A 80 7.42 5.21 15.10
N SER A 81 8.29 4.85 14.15
CA SER A 81 7.88 4.70 12.76
C SER A 81 6.95 3.51 12.56
N VAL A 82 7.23 2.38 13.21
CA VAL A 82 6.38 1.20 13.14
C VAL A 82 5.06 1.46 13.86
N LYS A 83 5.13 2.08 15.02
CA LYS A 83 3.95 2.35 15.86
C LYS A 83 2.95 3.27 15.17
N TRP A 84 3.43 4.29 14.44
CA TRP A 84 2.56 5.24 13.76
C TRP A 84 1.96 4.67 12.47
N VAL A 85 2.60 3.68 11.87
CA VAL A 85 2.12 3.03 10.64
C VAL A 85 1.13 1.92 10.94
N LEU A 86 1.32 1.22 12.03
CA LEU A 86 0.37 0.18 12.44
C LEU A 86 -0.90 0.80 13.02
#